data_ad947da1b36e8e756ed428dca1c5a12e
#
_entry.id   ad947da1b36e8e756ed428dca1c5a12e
#
_cell.length_a   1.000
_cell.length_b   1.000
_cell.length_c   1.000
_cell.angle_alpha   90.00
_cell.angle_beta   90.00
_cell.angle_gamma   90.00
#
_symmetry.space_group_name_H-M   'P 1'
#
loop_
_entity.id
_entity.type
_entity.pdbx_description
1 polymer ?
#
loop_
_entity_poly.entity_id
_entity_poly.type
_entity_poly.pdbx_seq_one_letter_code
_entity_poly.pdbx_strand_id
1 'polypeptide(L)'
;MENKKISVCLATYNGEDFIKKQLVSVLSQLKNDDEVIISDDGSTDSTLDIIYSLKDDRIKVLRHKKDVKLSHKYLSSFYYVSYNFENAIKYATGDVVYLCDQDDVWVKEKISHTLPYFEEYDLLMCNYSIIDATGRVIISKYLKSNPIGCNLLYNLWKIPFKG
;
A
#
# COMPACT_ATOMS: atom_id res chain seq x y z
N MET A 1 -11.66 -21.56 8.62
CA MET A 1 -11.33 -20.12 8.44
C MET A 1 -12.34 -19.57 7.46
N GLU A 2 -13.14 -18.61 7.88
CA GLU A 2 -14.04 -17.91 6.95
C GLU A 2 -13.22 -17.29 5.82
N ASN A 3 -13.79 -17.27 4.63
CA ASN A 3 -13.14 -16.77 3.43
C ASN A 3 -13.18 -15.23 3.45
N LYS A 4 -12.31 -14.58 4.24
CA LYS A 4 -12.25 -13.13 4.33
C LYS A 4 -11.88 -12.56 2.96
N LYS A 5 -12.68 -11.60 2.50
CA LYS A 5 -12.41 -10.82 1.30
C LYS A 5 -11.34 -9.76 1.60
N ILE A 6 -10.42 -9.58 0.68
CA ILE A 6 -9.31 -8.65 0.82
C ILE A 6 -9.48 -7.45 -0.11
N SER A 7 -9.28 -6.26 0.43
CA SER A 7 -9.08 -5.04 -0.35
C SER A 7 -7.64 -4.56 -0.20
N VAL A 8 -6.92 -4.40 -1.30
CA VAL A 8 -5.62 -3.74 -1.31
C VAL A 8 -5.81 -2.31 -1.77
N CYS A 9 -5.56 -1.35 -0.89
CA CYS A 9 -5.62 0.08 -1.18
C CYS A 9 -4.23 0.57 -1.56
N LEU A 10 -4.06 1.03 -2.80
CA LEU A 10 -2.80 1.49 -3.34
C LEU A 10 -2.88 2.98 -3.68
N ALA A 11 -1.95 3.76 -3.13
CA ALA A 11 -1.77 5.17 -3.48
C ALA A 11 -0.70 5.31 -4.56
N THR A 12 -1.00 6.06 -5.65
CA THR A 12 -0.04 6.27 -6.74
C THR A 12 0.00 7.72 -7.21
N TYR A 13 1.19 8.15 -7.63
CA TYR A 13 1.46 9.41 -8.32
C TYR A 13 2.78 9.30 -9.08
N ASN A 14 2.76 9.38 -10.42
CA ASN A 14 3.94 9.30 -11.28
C ASN A 14 4.86 8.11 -10.93
N GLY A 15 4.29 6.90 -10.95
CA GLY A 15 4.95 5.66 -10.52
C GLY A 15 5.28 4.70 -11.66
N GLU A 16 5.45 5.17 -12.91
CA GLU A 16 5.63 4.32 -14.10
C GLU A 16 6.77 3.31 -13.97
N ASP A 17 7.84 3.67 -13.25
CA ASP A 17 9.02 2.80 -13.06
C ASP A 17 8.74 1.59 -12.15
N PHE A 18 7.75 1.68 -11.25
CA PHE A 18 7.56 0.71 -10.16
C PHE A 18 6.23 0.00 -10.19
N ILE A 19 5.15 0.70 -10.59
CA ILE A 19 3.76 0.27 -10.42
C ILE A 19 3.46 -1.12 -10.98
N LYS A 20 4.06 -1.49 -12.13
CA LYS A 20 3.86 -2.79 -12.75
C LYS A 20 4.36 -3.92 -11.86
N LYS A 21 5.60 -3.78 -11.34
CA LYS A 21 6.24 -4.78 -10.48
C LYS A 21 5.46 -4.96 -9.19
N GLN A 22 5.03 -3.84 -8.59
CA GLN A 22 4.21 -3.84 -7.40
C GLN A 22 2.88 -4.55 -7.63
N LEU A 23 2.11 -4.17 -8.65
CA LEU A 23 0.81 -4.79 -8.93
C LEU A 23 0.92 -6.29 -9.22
N VAL A 24 1.93 -6.73 -9.96
CA VAL A 24 2.16 -8.16 -10.19
C VAL A 24 2.41 -8.90 -8.87
N SER A 25 3.17 -8.31 -7.95
CA SER A 25 3.45 -8.92 -6.64
C SER A 25 2.21 -9.04 -5.75
N VAL A 26 1.28 -8.10 -5.86
CA VAL A 26 -0.01 -8.08 -5.17
C VAL A 26 -0.98 -9.07 -5.79
N LEU A 27 -1.27 -8.92 -7.08
CA LEU A 27 -2.29 -9.69 -7.83
C LEU A 27 -2.02 -11.20 -7.82
N SER A 28 -0.74 -11.59 -7.75
CA SER A 28 -0.35 -13.01 -7.66
C SER A 28 -0.79 -13.70 -6.35
N GLN A 29 -1.22 -12.94 -5.35
CA GLN A 29 -1.63 -13.45 -4.04
C GLN A 29 -3.13 -13.30 -3.78
N LEU A 30 -3.84 -12.55 -4.62
CA LEU A 30 -5.26 -12.26 -4.49
C LEU A 30 -6.12 -13.34 -5.17
N LYS A 31 -7.29 -13.62 -4.57
CA LYS A 31 -8.34 -14.46 -5.15
C LYS A 31 -9.21 -13.64 -6.12
N ASN A 32 -10.14 -14.31 -6.80
CA ASN A 32 -11.01 -13.67 -7.79
C ASN A 32 -12.01 -12.67 -7.18
N ASP A 33 -12.40 -12.87 -5.91
CA ASP A 33 -13.33 -12.01 -5.17
C ASP A 33 -12.65 -10.88 -4.40
N ASP A 34 -11.32 -10.90 -4.31
CA ASP A 34 -10.52 -9.81 -3.75
C ASP A 34 -10.45 -8.63 -4.72
N GLU A 35 -9.98 -7.48 -4.25
CA GLU A 35 -9.88 -6.27 -5.07
C GLU A 35 -8.62 -5.46 -4.80
N VAL A 36 -8.18 -4.71 -5.80
CA VAL A 36 -7.14 -3.67 -5.69
C VAL A 36 -7.77 -2.33 -6.03
N ILE A 37 -7.82 -1.43 -5.07
CA ILE A 37 -8.34 -0.08 -5.24
C ILE A 37 -7.15 0.87 -5.34
N ILE A 38 -6.93 1.39 -6.54
CA ILE A 38 -5.84 2.31 -6.82
C ILE A 38 -6.39 3.73 -6.80
N SER A 39 -5.86 4.57 -5.92
CA SER A 39 -6.13 6.00 -5.93
C SER A 39 -4.97 6.73 -6.58
N ASP A 40 -5.23 7.33 -7.75
CA ASP A 40 -4.26 8.10 -8.52
C ASP A 40 -4.38 9.59 -8.22
N ASP A 41 -3.30 10.20 -7.75
CA ASP A 41 -3.24 11.63 -7.36
C ASP A 41 -2.89 12.53 -8.55
N GLY A 42 -3.37 12.16 -9.74
CA GLY A 42 -3.20 12.93 -10.97
C GLY A 42 -1.89 12.68 -11.69
N SER A 43 -1.50 11.42 -11.87
CA SER A 43 -0.32 11.04 -12.66
C SER A 43 -0.36 11.61 -14.08
N THR A 44 0.79 12.04 -14.55
CA THR A 44 1.02 12.63 -15.88
C THR A 44 1.98 11.82 -16.74
N ASP A 45 2.60 10.79 -16.16
CA ASP A 45 3.46 9.80 -16.83
C ASP A 45 2.64 8.59 -17.32
N SER A 46 3.31 7.49 -17.66
CA SER A 46 2.67 6.26 -18.16
C SER A 46 2.03 5.38 -17.07
N THR A 47 1.95 5.85 -15.82
CA THR A 47 1.42 5.06 -14.68
C THR A 47 0.06 4.44 -14.98
N LEU A 48 -0.91 5.25 -15.45
CA LEU A 48 -2.27 4.77 -15.72
C LEU A 48 -2.32 3.81 -16.91
N ASP A 49 -1.55 4.07 -17.95
CA ASP A 49 -1.47 3.18 -19.11
C ASP A 49 -0.92 1.81 -18.75
N ILE A 50 0.08 1.78 -17.85
CA ILE A 50 0.65 0.54 -17.33
C ILE A 50 -0.39 -0.23 -16.51
N ILE A 51 -1.14 0.45 -15.62
CA ILE A 51 -2.19 -0.17 -14.82
C ILE A 51 -3.25 -0.80 -15.72
N TYR A 52 -3.79 -0.05 -16.69
CA TYR A 52 -4.82 -0.54 -17.60
C TYR A 52 -4.31 -1.67 -18.52
N SER A 53 -3.02 -1.70 -18.83
CA SER A 53 -2.42 -2.77 -19.64
C SER A 53 -2.46 -4.15 -18.98
N LEU A 54 -2.60 -4.21 -17.65
CA LEU A 54 -2.68 -5.48 -16.91
C LEU A 54 -3.99 -6.23 -17.17
N LYS A 55 -5.07 -5.53 -17.54
CA LYS A 55 -6.39 -6.10 -17.87
C LYS A 55 -6.91 -7.07 -16.80
N ASP A 56 -6.75 -6.73 -15.54
CA ASP A 56 -7.20 -7.52 -14.40
C ASP A 56 -8.47 -6.91 -13.80
N ASP A 57 -9.56 -7.66 -13.81
CA ASP A 57 -10.89 -7.17 -13.39
C ASP A 57 -10.99 -6.86 -11.90
N ARG A 58 -10.02 -7.31 -11.10
CA ARG A 58 -9.92 -7.00 -9.66
C ARG A 58 -9.43 -5.56 -9.42
N ILE A 59 -8.87 -4.89 -10.44
CA ILE A 59 -8.34 -3.53 -10.31
C ILE A 59 -9.45 -2.50 -10.53
N LYS A 60 -9.60 -1.59 -9.56
CA LYS A 60 -10.44 -0.40 -9.66
C LYS A 60 -9.55 0.84 -9.54
N VAL A 61 -9.61 1.72 -10.52
CA VAL A 61 -8.83 2.97 -10.51
C VAL A 61 -9.74 4.14 -10.17
N LEU A 62 -9.37 4.88 -9.14
CA LEU A 62 -10.00 6.12 -8.71
C LEU A 62 -9.08 7.28 -9.08
N ARG A 63 -9.59 8.27 -9.80
CA ARG A 63 -8.86 9.52 -10.04
C ARG A 63 -9.18 10.51 -8.94
N HIS A 64 -8.18 10.81 -8.14
CA HIS A 64 -8.28 11.82 -7.10
C HIS A 64 -7.90 13.19 -7.67
N LYS A 65 -8.76 14.19 -7.51
CA LYS A 65 -8.41 15.58 -7.83
C LYS A 65 -7.88 16.25 -6.58
N LYS A 66 -6.61 16.67 -6.62
CA LYS A 66 -6.02 17.50 -5.56
C LYS A 66 -6.92 18.72 -5.30
N ASP A 67 -7.39 18.88 -4.07
CA ASP A 67 -8.01 20.13 -3.68
C ASP A 67 -6.90 21.17 -3.44
N VAL A 68 -6.63 21.98 -4.47
CA VAL A 68 -5.57 23.01 -4.48
C VAL A 68 -5.75 24.05 -3.36
N LYS A 69 -6.96 24.15 -2.76
CA LYS A 69 -7.23 25.08 -1.67
C LYS A 69 -6.53 24.70 -0.35
N LEU A 70 -6.12 23.46 -0.22
CA LEU A 70 -5.39 22.95 0.96
C LEU A 70 -3.87 23.08 0.84
N SER A 71 -3.36 23.76 -0.20
CA SER A 71 -1.92 24.04 -0.40
C SER A 71 -1.38 25.04 0.62
N HIS A 72 -1.56 24.76 1.91
CA HIS A 72 -0.83 25.49 2.94
C HIS A 72 0.64 25.05 2.90
N LYS A 73 1.54 26.02 2.85
CA LYS A 73 3.01 25.96 2.77
C LYS A 73 3.70 25.00 3.77
N TYR A 74 2.94 24.29 4.61
CA TYR A 74 3.41 23.38 5.66
C TYR A 74 2.80 21.98 5.62
N LEU A 75 1.91 21.69 4.65
CA LEU A 75 1.38 20.34 4.49
C LEU A 75 2.34 19.56 3.59
N SER A 76 3.22 18.82 4.25
CA SER A 76 4.23 17.94 3.64
C SER A 76 3.60 16.93 2.67
N SER A 77 4.41 16.32 1.82
CA SER A 77 4.08 15.15 0.96
C SER A 77 3.25 14.09 1.71
N PHE A 78 3.44 13.97 3.01
CA PHE A 78 2.70 13.11 3.94
C PHE A 78 1.18 13.31 3.91
N TYR A 79 0.71 14.53 3.83
CA TYR A 79 -0.72 14.84 3.79
C TYR A 79 -1.37 14.31 2.50
N TYR A 80 -0.70 14.52 1.36
CA TYR A 80 -1.23 14.07 0.08
C TYR A 80 -1.27 12.54 0.00
N VAL A 81 -0.24 11.87 0.48
CA VAL A 81 -0.21 10.39 0.54
C VAL A 81 -1.33 9.85 1.43
N SER A 82 -1.48 10.42 2.64
CA SER A 82 -2.55 9.99 3.57
C SER A 82 -3.94 10.20 2.99
N TYR A 83 -4.18 11.33 2.33
CA TYR A 83 -5.44 11.65 1.69
C TYR A 83 -5.73 10.75 0.49
N ASN A 84 -4.69 10.37 -0.25
CA ASN A 84 -4.79 9.44 -1.35
C ASN A 84 -5.16 8.02 -0.86
N PHE A 85 -4.56 7.56 0.24
CA PHE A 85 -4.98 6.33 0.90
C PHE A 85 -6.40 6.40 1.44
N GLU A 86 -6.78 7.50 2.11
CA GLU A 86 -8.15 7.69 2.60
C GLU A 86 -9.17 7.57 1.47
N ASN A 87 -8.86 8.15 0.30
CA ASN A 87 -9.71 8.03 -0.87
C ASN A 87 -9.87 6.57 -1.32
N ALA A 88 -8.80 5.77 -1.35
CA ALA A 88 -8.87 4.35 -1.68
C ALA A 88 -9.68 3.55 -0.64
N ILE A 89 -9.43 3.78 0.66
CA ILE A 89 -10.09 3.07 1.77
C ILE A 89 -11.62 3.27 1.73
N LYS A 90 -12.11 4.44 1.36
CA LYS A 90 -13.56 4.73 1.25
C LYS A 90 -14.31 3.80 0.29
N TYR A 91 -13.60 3.20 -0.65
CA TYR A 91 -14.17 2.29 -1.65
C TYR A 91 -13.84 0.83 -1.38
N ALA A 92 -13.09 0.53 -0.32
CA ALA A 92 -12.77 -0.82 0.09
C ALA A 92 -14.04 -1.55 0.55
N THR A 93 -14.24 -2.78 0.06
CA THR A 93 -15.39 -3.63 0.40
C THR A 93 -14.98 -4.95 1.06
N GLY A 94 -13.67 -5.17 1.24
CA GLY A 94 -13.13 -6.37 1.89
C GLY A 94 -13.19 -6.31 3.41
N ASP A 95 -13.16 -7.48 4.02
CA ASP A 95 -13.11 -7.65 5.48
C ASP A 95 -11.75 -7.25 6.06
N VAL A 96 -10.70 -7.31 5.23
CA VAL A 96 -9.33 -6.94 5.57
C VAL A 96 -8.79 -5.98 4.53
N VAL A 97 -8.24 -4.85 4.99
CA VAL A 97 -7.63 -3.82 4.14
C VAL A 97 -6.12 -3.84 4.28
N TYR A 98 -5.42 -3.98 3.17
CA TYR A 98 -3.97 -3.79 3.09
C TYR A 98 -3.65 -2.44 2.45
N LEU A 99 -2.78 -1.67 3.07
CA LEU A 99 -2.21 -0.46 2.47
C LEU A 99 -0.93 -0.81 1.71
N CYS A 100 -0.75 -0.19 0.56
CA CYS A 100 0.31 -0.53 -0.39
C CYS A 100 0.81 0.73 -1.09
N ASP A 101 2.10 1.05 -0.96
CA ASP A 101 2.75 2.09 -1.74
C ASP A 101 3.08 1.57 -3.15
N GLN A 102 3.22 2.50 -4.13
CA GLN A 102 3.40 2.15 -5.54
C GLN A 102 4.76 1.50 -5.85
N ASP A 103 5.77 1.73 -5.01
CA ASP A 103 7.18 1.39 -5.22
C ASP A 103 7.67 0.24 -4.33
N ASP A 104 6.78 -0.36 -3.55
CA ASP A 104 7.06 -1.56 -2.77
C ASP A 104 6.92 -2.84 -3.62
N VAL A 105 7.50 -3.94 -3.16
CA VAL A 105 7.29 -5.28 -3.73
C VAL A 105 6.94 -6.25 -2.61
N TRP A 106 5.78 -6.89 -2.72
CA TRP A 106 5.35 -7.87 -1.72
C TRP A 106 6.10 -9.18 -1.87
N VAL A 107 6.53 -9.75 -0.73
CA VAL A 107 7.01 -11.13 -0.69
C VAL A 107 5.86 -12.10 -1.00
N LYS A 108 6.18 -13.25 -1.61
CA LYS A 108 5.17 -14.18 -2.17
C LYS A 108 4.08 -14.61 -1.20
N GLU A 109 4.42 -14.81 0.05
CA GLU A 109 3.49 -15.34 1.06
C GLU A 109 2.98 -14.26 2.03
N LYS A 110 3.04 -12.97 1.64
CA LYS A 110 2.63 -11.87 2.55
C LYS A 110 1.21 -12.07 3.07
N ILE A 111 0.24 -12.29 2.18
CA ILE A 111 -1.15 -12.45 2.59
C ILE A 111 -1.35 -13.72 3.42
N SER A 112 -0.87 -14.86 2.95
CA SER A 112 -1.05 -16.14 3.67
C SER A 112 -0.42 -16.14 5.06
N HIS A 113 0.69 -15.41 5.26
CA HIS A 113 1.33 -15.28 6.57
C HIS A 113 0.66 -14.25 7.48
N THR A 114 0.06 -13.20 6.93
CA THR A 114 -0.51 -12.12 7.75
C THR A 114 -2.00 -12.29 8.02
N LEU A 115 -2.74 -12.88 7.09
CA LEU A 115 -4.19 -13.01 7.19
C LEU A 115 -4.67 -13.73 8.48
N PRO A 116 -4.02 -14.81 8.97
CA PRO A 116 -4.44 -15.46 10.20
C PRO A 116 -4.41 -14.57 11.45
N TYR A 117 -3.52 -13.58 11.49
CA TYR A 117 -3.42 -12.68 12.64
C TYR A 117 -4.61 -11.72 12.77
N PHE A 118 -5.39 -11.49 11.70
CA PHE A 118 -6.60 -10.70 11.75
C PHE A 118 -7.80 -11.41 12.41
N GLU A 119 -7.60 -12.61 12.93
CA GLU A 119 -8.54 -13.25 13.88
C GLU A 119 -8.38 -12.67 15.30
N GLU A 120 -7.19 -12.16 15.63
CA GLU A 120 -6.82 -11.71 16.97
C GLU A 120 -6.54 -10.21 17.05
N TYR A 121 -6.06 -9.61 15.94
CA TYR A 121 -5.59 -8.22 15.90
C TYR A 121 -6.33 -7.39 14.86
N ASP A 122 -6.73 -6.17 15.23
CA ASP A 122 -7.36 -5.21 14.32
C ASP A 122 -6.36 -4.50 13.41
N LEU A 123 -5.07 -4.43 13.80
CA LEU A 123 -4.01 -3.76 13.06
C LEU A 123 -2.72 -4.56 13.07
N LEU A 124 -2.13 -4.76 11.91
CA LEU A 124 -0.83 -5.40 11.73
C LEU A 124 0.15 -4.46 11.04
N MET A 125 1.36 -4.37 11.59
CA MET A 125 2.50 -3.75 10.91
C MET A 125 3.52 -4.82 10.54
N CYS A 126 3.85 -4.91 9.26
CA CYS A 126 4.87 -5.83 8.77
C CYS A 126 6.25 -5.17 8.81
N ASN A 127 7.27 -5.98 9.08
CA ASN A 127 8.65 -5.57 8.82
C ASN A 127 8.91 -5.56 7.32
N TYR A 128 9.91 -4.78 6.89
CA TYR A 128 10.29 -4.69 5.48
C TYR A 128 11.80 -4.72 5.31
N SER A 129 12.23 -4.99 4.08
CA SER A 129 13.61 -4.92 3.64
C SER A 129 13.76 -3.79 2.63
N ILE A 130 14.90 -3.13 2.62
CA ILE A 130 15.22 -2.15 1.59
C ILE A 130 15.91 -2.87 0.45
N ILE A 131 15.42 -2.66 -0.77
CA ILE A 131 15.97 -3.20 -2.00
C ILE A 131 16.45 -2.07 -2.92
N ASP A 132 17.44 -2.34 -3.77
CA ASP A 132 17.83 -1.43 -4.84
C ASP A 132 16.93 -1.58 -6.09
N ALA A 133 17.17 -0.76 -7.11
CA ALA A 133 16.40 -0.79 -8.35
C ALA A 133 16.47 -2.16 -9.08
N THR A 134 17.49 -2.98 -8.81
CA THR A 134 17.63 -4.34 -9.36
C THR A 134 16.87 -5.39 -8.56
N GLY A 135 16.35 -5.02 -7.38
CA GLY A 135 15.66 -5.92 -6.44
C GLY A 135 16.60 -6.63 -5.47
N ARG A 136 17.89 -6.25 -5.42
CA ARG A 136 18.85 -6.80 -4.46
C ARG A 136 18.60 -6.20 -3.08
N VAL A 137 18.55 -7.03 -2.04
CA VAL A 137 18.37 -6.57 -0.66
C VAL A 137 19.63 -5.84 -0.18
N ILE A 138 19.45 -4.55 0.18
CA ILE A 138 20.48 -3.70 0.79
C ILE A 138 20.39 -3.82 2.32
N ILE A 139 19.20 -3.74 2.89
CA ILE A 139 18.94 -3.86 4.33
C ILE A 139 17.83 -4.88 4.53
N SER A 140 18.12 -5.95 5.25
CA SER A 140 17.16 -6.96 5.64
C SER A 140 16.55 -6.61 7.00
N LYS A 141 15.21 -6.72 7.12
CA LYS A 141 14.47 -6.44 8.35
C LYS A 141 14.81 -5.06 8.94
N TYR A 142 14.35 -4.01 8.27
CA TYR A 142 14.66 -2.62 8.60
C TYR A 142 14.23 -2.22 10.02
N LEU A 143 13.04 -2.66 10.44
CA LEU A 143 12.62 -2.48 11.82
C LEU A 143 13.38 -3.50 12.68
N LYS A 144 14.30 -3.02 13.49
CA LYS A 144 14.96 -3.87 14.50
C LYS A 144 13.88 -4.39 15.43
N SER A 145 13.92 -5.69 15.74
CA SER A 145 13.00 -6.37 16.65
C SER A 145 13.15 -5.85 18.08
N ASN A 146 12.58 -4.68 18.36
CA ASN A 146 12.18 -4.37 19.71
C ASN A 146 10.75 -4.90 19.88
N PRO A 147 10.40 -5.56 20.98
CA PRO A 147 9.02 -5.91 21.25
C PRO A 147 8.22 -4.62 21.17
N ILE A 148 7.35 -4.54 20.15
CA ILE A 148 6.44 -3.43 19.98
C ILE A 148 5.48 -3.54 21.16
N GLY A 149 5.62 -2.67 22.15
CA GLY A 149 4.67 -2.62 23.27
C GLY A 149 3.28 -2.28 22.73
N CYS A 150 2.23 -2.74 23.42
CA CYS A 150 0.83 -2.55 23.04
C CYS A 150 0.37 -1.08 22.94
N ASN A 151 1.26 -0.10 23.03
CA ASN A 151 0.94 1.31 22.90
C ASN A 151 1.18 1.81 21.48
N LEU A 152 0.11 1.81 20.68
CA LEU A 152 0.11 2.25 19.28
C LEU A 152 0.71 3.65 19.11
N LEU A 153 0.38 4.61 19.98
CA LEU A 153 0.87 5.98 19.89
C LEU A 153 2.39 6.06 20.11
N TYR A 154 2.91 5.27 21.05
CA TYR A 154 4.35 5.21 21.32
C TYR A 154 5.13 4.61 20.15
N ASN A 155 4.55 3.62 19.47
CA ASN A 155 5.15 2.97 18.32
C ASN A 155 5.16 3.86 17.08
N LEU A 156 4.07 4.61 16.82
CA LEU A 156 4.01 5.61 15.75
C LEU A 156 5.04 6.74 15.95
N TRP A 157 5.30 7.15 17.19
CA TRP A 157 6.31 8.16 17.49
C TRP A 157 7.76 7.69 17.28
N LYS A 158 8.02 6.39 17.38
CA LYS A 158 9.37 5.80 17.20
C LYS A 158 9.73 5.44 15.76
N ILE A 159 8.84 5.58 14.81
CA ILE A 159 9.19 5.39 13.41
C ILE A 159 10.08 6.57 12.99
N PRO A 160 11.37 6.36 12.69
CA PRO A 160 12.23 7.44 12.22
C PRO A 160 11.80 7.80 10.80
N PHE A 161 11.13 8.92 10.66
CA PHE A 161 10.90 9.53 9.36
C PHE A 161 12.24 10.05 8.85
N LYS A 162 12.83 9.36 7.88
CA LYS A 162 13.87 9.93 7.03
C LYS A 162 13.17 10.44 5.77
N GLY A 163 13.09 11.79 5.68
CA GLY A 163 12.80 12.47 4.44
C GLY A 163 13.92 12.26 3.43
#